data_ae54d3a41688e4e000ba778b8133dd3a
#
_entry.id   ae54d3a41688e4e000ba778b8133dd3a
#
_cell.length_a   1.000
_cell.length_b   1.000
_cell.length_c   1.000
_cell.angle_alpha   90.00
_cell.angle_beta   90.00
_cell.angle_gamma   90.00
#
_symmetry.space_group_name_H-M   'P 1'
#
loop_
_entity.id
_entity.type
_entity.pdbx_description
1 polymer ?
#
loop_
_entity_poly.entity_id
_entity_poly.type
_entity_poly.pdbx_seq_one_letter_code
_entity_poly.pdbx_strand_id
1 'polypeptide(L)'
;MTIKNLVTDAEWQARCELAALYRIIAHYRMTDLIDTHISLRVPGQPDCFLINQYGVAFEKMCASTLVKINHEGQVVESYEQDKPVNMAGFVIHSAIHEAHAHLNCVIHTHTADGIAVSAQKHGLLPISQHALKFYQQVAYHEYEGVALSTDEQERLIQDLGGHRA
;
A
#
# COMPACT_ATOMS: atom_id res chain seq x y z
N MET A 1 -16.63 20.59 10.33
CA MET A 1 -16.27 20.73 8.89
C MET A 1 -15.93 19.31 8.40
N THR A 2 -16.42 18.86 7.26
CA THR A 2 -16.13 17.50 6.74
C THR A 2 -14.84 17.55 5.92
N ILE A 3 -14.04 16.47 5.93
CA ILE A 3 -12.80 16.38 5.13
C ILE A 3 -13.05 16.68 3.65
N LYS A 4 -14.21 16.29 3.12
CA LYS A 4 -14.62 16.60 1.74
C LYS A 4 -14.50 18.09 1.38
N ASN A 5 -14.73 18.96 2.33
CA ASN A 5 -14.68 20.42 2.10
C ASN A 5 -13.29 21.03 2.30
N LEU A 6 -12.30 20.21 2.67
CA LEU A 6 -10.93 20.62 2.95
C LEU A 6 -9.94 20.16 1.87
N VAL A 7 -10.37 19.26 0.98
CA VAL A 7 -9.53 18.67 -0.08
C VAL A 7 -10.09 19.00 -1.45
N THR A 8 -9.29 18.80 -2.50
CA THR A 8 -9.75 18.94 -3.88
C THR A 8 -10.75 17.82 -4.24
N ASP A 9 -11.58 18.05 -5.25
CA ASP A 9 -12.52 17.02 -5.73
C ASP A 9 -11.77 15.78 -6.22
N ALA A 10 -10.60 15.94 -6.85
CA ALA A 10 -9.75 14.83 -7.29
C ALA A 10 -9.20 14.02 -6.10
N GLU A 11 -8.72 14.66 -5.05
CA GLU A 11 -8.30 13.98 -3.83
C GLU A 11 -9.48 13.28 -3.14
N TRP A 12 -10.63 13.94 -3.07
CA TRP A 12 -11.82 13.32 -2.47
C TRP A 12 -12.24 12.07 -3.22
N GLN A 13 -12.24 12.10 -4.55
CA GLN A 13 -12.52 10.93 -5.38
C GLN A 13 -11.51 9.81 -5.10
N ALA A 14 -10.21 10.12 -5.06
CA ALA A 14 -9.16 9.15 -4.73
C ALA A 14 -9.36 8.52 -3.34
N ARG A 15 -9.76 9.32 -2.34
CA ARG A 15 -10.11 8.82 -1.00
C ARG A 15 -11.31 7.86 -1.03
N CYS A 16 -12.33 8.16 -1.82
CA CYS A 16 -13.50 7.28 -1.98
C CYS A 16 -13.13 5.96 -2.65
N GLU A 17 -12.33 6.00 -3.72
CA GLU A 17 -11.86 4.82 -4.44
C GLU A 17 -10.97 3.93 -3.57
N LEU A 18 -10.03 4.53 -2.85
CA LEU A 18 -9.16 3.79 -1.93
C LEU A 18 -9.97 3.16 -0.79
N ALA A 19 -10.93 3.88 -0.20
CA ALA A 19 -11.81 3.32 0.83
C ALA A 19 -12.66 2.15 0.30
N ALA A 20 -13.13 2.24 -0.94
CA ALA A 20 -13.83 1.14 -1.61
C ALA A 20 -12.90 -0.06 -1.82
N LEU A 21 -11.66 0.15 -2.24
CA LEU A 21 -10.65 -0.92 -2.40
C LEU A 21 -10.38 -1.64 -1.07
N TYR A 22 -10.19 -0.92 0.03
CA TYR A 22 -10.05 -1.51 1.37
C TYR A 22 -11.21 -2.46 1.70
N ARG A 23 -12.45 -2.02 1.43
CA ARG A 23 -13.65 -2.83 1.69
C ARG A 23 -13.76 -4.05 0.78
N ILE A 24 -13.31 -3.93 -0.47
CA ILE A 24 -13.24 -5.06 -1.42
C ILE A 24 -12.24 -6.10 -0.91
N ILE A 25 -11.05 -5.68 -0.49
CA ILE A 25 -10.02 -6.57 0.07
C ILE A 25 -10.55 -7.27 1.33
N ALA A 26 -11.25 -6.55 2.22
CA ALA A 26 -11.90 -7.15 3.39
C ALA A 26 -13.01 -8.15 2.99
N HIS A 27 -13.84 -7.82 2.00
CA HIS A 27 -14.89 -8.71 1.49
C HIS A 27 -14.33 -10.04 1.01
N TYR A 28 -13.19 -10.03 0.33
CA TYR A 28 -12.49 -11.24 -0.12
C TYR A 28 -11.61 -11.89 0.96
N ARG A 29 -11.67 -11.41 2.21
CA ARG A 29 -10.90 -11.96 3.35
C ARG A 29 -9.39 -11.98 3.09
N MET A 30 -8.88 -10.95 2.45
CA MET A 30 -7.46 -10.79 2.14
C MET A 30 -6.73 -9.91 3.19
N THR A 31 -7.30 -9.79 4.38
CA THR A 31 -6.76 -9.00 5.49
C THR A 31 -6.15 -9.89 6.56
N ASP A 32 -5.21 -9.32 7.31
CA ASP A 32 -4.68 -9.92 8.53
C ASP A 32 -4.75 -8.86 9.65
N LEU A 33 -5.87 -8.82 10.37
CA LEU A 33 -6.17 -7.85 11.43
C LEU A 33 -5.89 -6.40 10.98
N ILE A 34 -4.82 -5.79 11.50
CA ILE A 34 -4.38 -4.42 11.22
C ILE A 34 -3.01 -4.36 10.52
N ASP A 35 -2.43 -5.51 10.16
CA ASP A 35 -1.07 -5.62 9.66
C ASP A 35 -0.97 -5.50 8.13
N THR A 36 -2.10 -5.37 7.45
CA THR A 36 -2.17 -5.09 6.02
C THR A 36 -2.42 -3.60 5.75
N HIS A 37 -1.97 -3.12 4.59
CA HIS A 37 -2.10 -1.72 4.23
C HIS A 37 -2.16 -1.53 2.71
N ILE A 38 -2.81 -0.45 2.27
CA ILE A 38 -2.90 -0.06 0.87
C ILE A 38 -2.65 1.43 0.79
N SER A 39 -1.85 1.86 -0.17
CA SER A 39 -1.65 3.28 -0.42
C SER A 39 -2.01 3.68 -1.83
N LEU A 40 -2.39 4.94 -2.00
CA LEU A 40 -2.75 5.54 -3.29
C LEU A 40 -2.14 6.93 -3.38
N ARG A 41 -1.41 7.19 -4.46
CA ARG A 41 -0.83 8.51 -4.76
C ARG A 41 -1.93 9.56 -4.85
N VAL A 42 -1.69 10.73 -4.27
CA VAL A 42 -2.65 11.85 -4.31
C VAL A 42 -2.62 12.51 -5.69
N PRO A 43 -3.74 12.63 -6.40
CA PRO A 43 -3.78 13.30 -7.68
C PRO A 43 -3.30 14.75 -7.60
N GLY A 44 -2.33 15.10 -8.45
CA GLY A 44 -1.74 16.46 -8.49
C GLY A 44 -0.74 16.76 -7.36
N GLN A 45 -0.46 15.79 -6.47
CA GLN A 45 0.54 15.91 -5.40
C GLN A 45 1.45 14.68 -5.42
N PRO A 46 2.45 14.64 -6.31
CA PRO A 46 3.27 13.44 -6.56
C PRO A 46 4.04 12.96 -5.32
N ASP A 47 4.35 13.88 -4.40
CA ASP A 47 5.12 13.59 -3.18
C ASP A 47 4.24 13.15 -2.00
N CYS A 48 2.92 12.99 -2.24
CA CYS A 48 1.96 12.61 -1.21
C CYS A 48 1.18 11.35 -1.60
N PHE A 49 0.86 10.53 -0.61
CA PHE A 49 -0.04 9.39 -0.80
C PHE A 49 -1.00 9.22 0.39
N LEU A 50 -2.14 8.62 0.09
CA LEU A 50 -3.15 8.24 1.07
C LEU A 50 -2.85 6.83 1.57
N ILE A 51 -3.02 6.59 2.87
CA ILE A 51 -2.87 5.28 3.49
C ILE A 51 -3.93 5.11 4.58
N ASN A 52 -4.17 3.89 5.05
CA ASN A 52 -5.08 3.64 6.16
C ASN A 52 -4.57 4.21 7.48
N GLN A 53 -5.48 4.74 8.27
CA GLN A 53 -5.21 4.97 9.68
C GLN A 53 -4.91 3.64 10.36
N TYR A 54 -3.79 3.54 11.07
CA TYR A 54 -3.41 2.35 11.81
C TYR A 54 -4.43 2.02 12.90
N GLY A 55 -4.73 0.75 13.07
CA GLY A 55 -5.70 0.25 14.04
C GLY A 55 -7.15 0.27 13.57
N VAL A 56 -7.43 0.76 12.34
CA VAL A 56 -8.78 0.71 11.75
C VAL A 56 -8.88 -0.48 10.79
N ALA A 57 -9.79 -1.39 11.08
CA ALA A 57 -10.04 -2.56 10.25
C ALA A 57 -10.55 -2.16 8.85
N PHE A 58 -10.15 -2.90 7.81
CA PHE A 58 -10.43 -2.57 6.41
C PHE A 58 -11.92 -2.44 6.08
N GLU A 59 -12.78 -3.28 6.67
CA GLU A 59 -14.23 -3.20 6.49
C GLU A 59 -14.86 -1.91 7.03
N LYS A 60 -14.15 -1.20 7.92
CA LYS A 60 -14.57 0.08 8.52
C LYS A 60 -13.97 1.30 7.82
N MET A 61 -13.11 1.09 6.82
CA MET A 61 -12.50 2.19 6.09
C MET A 61 -13.55 3.02 5.36
N CYS A 62 -13.38 4.34 5.45
CA CYS A 62 -14.11 5.34 4.69
C CYS A 62 -13.15 6.46 4.25
N ALA A 63 -13.58 7.29 3.32
CA ALA A 63 -12.75 8.37 2.76
C ALA A 63 -12.15 9.30 3.84
N SER A 64 -12.88 9.51 4.93
CA SER A 64 -12.46 10.38 6.04
C SER A 64 -11.55 9.72 7.08
N THR A 65 -11.38 8.39 7.06
CA THR A 65 -10.44 7.67 7.93
C THR A 65 -9.05 7.51 7.33
N LEU A 66 -8.90 7.78 6.04
CA LEU A 66 -7.59 7.77 5.38
C LEU A 66 -6.73 8.94 5.86
N VAL A 67 -5.43 8.75 5.81
CA VAL A 67 -4.41 9.72 6.21
C VAL A 67 -3.57 10.08 4.99
N LYS A 68 -3.30 11.37 4.79
CA LYS A 68 -2.38 11.85 3.77
C LYS A 68 -1.00 12.03 4.39
N ILE A 69 0.01 11.35 3.84
CA ILE A 69 1.40 11.43 4.26
C ILE A 69 2.31 11.75 3.08
N ASN A 70 3.48 12.31 3.38
CA ASN A 70 4.56 12.53 2.41
C ASN A 70 5.57 11.37 2.43
N HIS A 71 6.61 11.46 1.60
CA HIS A 71 7.65 10.43 1.51
C HIS A 71 8.53 10.31 2.76
N GLU A 72 8.50 11.30 3.66
CA GLU A 72 9.16 11.26 4.96
C GLU A 72 8.28 10.66 6.07
N GLY A 73 7.06 10.22 5.75
CA GLY A 73 6.10 9.64 6.70
C GLY A 73 5.37 10.66 7.57
N GLN A 74 5.50 11.94 7.24
CA GLN A 74 4.84 13.00 7.98
C GLN A 74 3.40 13.13 7.52
N VAL A 75 2.47 13.25 8.48
CA VAL A 75 1.07 13.57 8.19
C VAL A 75 1.01 15.02 7.70
N VAL A 76 0.55 15.21 6.47
CA VAL A 76 0.56 16.51 5.79
C VAL A 76 -0.51 17.43 6.34
N GLU A 77 -1.71 16.90 6.59
CA GLU A 77 -2.86 17.70 6.94
C GLU A 77 -2.99 17.89 8.44
N SER A 78 -3.12 19.13 8.89
CA SER A 78 -3.22 19.46 10.31
C SER A 78 -4.42 18.80 11.01
N TYR A 79 -5.51 18.57 10.29
CA TYR A 79 -6.72 17.90 10.80
C TYR A 79 -6.58 16.36 10.85
N GLU A 80 -5.45 15.80 10.45
CA GLU A 80 -5.13 14.37 10.48
C GLU A 80 -3.96 14.02 11.42
N GLN A 81 -3.36 14.99 12.10
CA GLN A 81 -2.16 14.81 12.93
C GLN A 81 -2.32 13.79 14.06
N ASP A 82 -3.54 13.59 14.56
CA ASP A 82 -3.84 12.63 15.63
C ASP A 82 -4.05 11.19 15.11
N LYS A 83 -4.01 10.98 13.78
CA LYS A 83 -4.22 9.67 13.17
C LYS A 83 -2.90 8.91 13.06
N PRO A 84 -2.74 7.77 13.75
CA PRO A 84 -1.52 6.97 13.64
C PRO A 84 -1.41 6.31 12.25
N VAL A 85 -0.16 6.16 11.78
CA VAL A 85 0.19 5.46 10.54
C VAL A 85 1.07 4.25 10.88
N ASN A 86 0.92 3.16 10.14
CA ASN A 86 1.77 1.99 10.27
C ASN A 86 3.16 2.28 9.68
N MET A 87 4.19 2.26 10.51
CA MET A 87 5.57 2.57 10.09
C MET A 87 6.13 1.54 9.09
N ALA A 88 5.82 0.24 9.24
CA ALA A 88 6.23 -0.76 8.26
C ALA A 88 5.60 -0.50 6.89
N GLY A 89 4.30 -0.16 6.88
CA GLY A 89 3.62 0.26 5.65
C GLY A 89 4.22 1.51 5.04
N PHE A 90 4.60 2.48 5.87
CA PHE A 90 5.28 3.67 5.40
C PHE A 90 6.61 3.34 4.70
N VAL A 91 7.52 2.57 5.33
CA VAL A 91 8.85 2.25 4.80
C VAL A 91 8.76 1.63 3.41
N ILE A 92 7.93 0.62 3.23
CA ILE A 92 7.77 -0.09 1.96
C ILE A 92 7.08 0.80 0.91
N HIS A 93 5.95 1.39 1.27
CA HIS A 93 5.12 2.11 0.29
C HIS A 93 5.75 3.43 -0.15
N SER A 94 6.43 4.17 0.77
CA SER A 94 7.14 5.39 0.40
C SER A 94 8.27 5.12 -0.59
N ALA A 95 9.06 4.06 -0.36
CA ALA A 95 10.13 3.65 -1.27
C ALA A 95 9.62 3.38 -2.69
N ILE A 96 8.52 2.61 -2.80
CA ILE A 96 7.92 2.28 -4.09
C ILE A 96 7.34 3.52 -4.76
N HIS A 97 6.60 4.36 -4.03
CA HIS A 97 6.03 5.58 -4.58
C HIS A 97 7.09 6.59 -5.03
N GLU A 98 8.19 6.72 -4.29
CA GLU A 98 9.29 7.62 -4.65
C GLU A 98 10.02 7.14 -5.92
N ALA A 99 10.38 5.87 -5.97
CA ALA A 99 11.16 5.31 -7.07
C ALA A 99 10.35 5.12 -8.36
N HIS A 100 9.04 4.88 -8.27
CA HIS A 100 8.19 4.48 -9.38
C HIS A 100 6.99 5.42 -9.56
N ALA A 101 7.22 6.58 -10.18
CA ALA A 101 6.17 7.60 -10.39
C ALA A 101 4.96 7.11 -11.21
N HIS A 102 5.11 6.01 -11.98
CA HIS A 102 4.03 5.41 -12.75
C HIS A 102 3.12 4.46 -11.93
N LEU A 103 3.59 4.04 -10.74
CA LEU A 103 2.81 3.22 -9.83
C LEU A 103 1.97 4.11 -8.92
N ASN A 104 0.66 4.10 -9.11
CA ASN A 104 -0.26 4.93 -8.34
C ASN A 104 -0.77 4.26 -7.07
N CYS A 105 -0.82 2.93 -7.02
CA CYS A 105 -1.35 2.17 -5.90
C CYS A 105 -0.40 1.05 -5.52
N VAL A 106 -0.16 0.89 -4.21
CA VAL A 106 0.61 -0.22 -3.65
C VAL A 106 -0.27 -0.96 -2.65
N ILE A 107 -0.34 -2.28 -2.77
CA ILE A 107 -1.19 -3.15 -1.95
C ILE A 107 -0.33 -4.18 -1.24
N HIS A 108 -0.43 -4.23 0.08
CA HIS A 108 0.17 -5.27 0.92
C HIS A 108 -0.92 -6.09 1.60
N THR A 109 -0.92 -7.40 1.36
CA THR A 109 -1.89 -8.34 1.94
C THR A 109 -1.21 -9.59 2.49
N HIS A 110 -1.85 -10.26 3.44
CA HIS A 110 -1.40 -11.50 4.04
C HIS A 110 -2.37 -12.65 3.73
N THR A 111 -2.63 -12.90 2.44
CA THR A 111 -3.48 -14.05 2.08
C THR A 111 -2.76 -15.37 2.30
N ALA A 112 -3.47 -16.40 2.75
CA ALA A 112 -2.89 -17.73 2.95
C ALA A 112 -2.22 -18.27 1.68
N ASP A 113 -2.84 -18.06 0.51
CA ASP A 113 -2.29 -18.48 -0.77
C ASP A 113 -1.03 -17.68 -1.15
N GLY A 114 -1.04 -16.35 -0.92
CA GLY A 114 0.13 -15.49 -1.17
C GLY A 114 1.30 -15.87 -0.28
N ILE A 115 1.07 -16.08 1.02
CA ILE A 115 2.08 -16.55 1.97
C ILE A 115 2.62 -17.92 1.54
N ALA A 116 1.73 -18.85 1.15
CA ALA A 116 2.15 -20.19 0.72
C ALA A 116 3.04 -20.15 -0.53
N VAL A 117 2.74 -19.26 -1.49
CA VAL A 117 3.56 -19.08 -2.69
C VAL A 117 4.90 -18.40 -2.36
N SER A 118 4.89 -17.36 -1.54
CA SER A 118 6.12 -16.62 -1.17
C SER A 118 7.11 -17.47 -0.37
N ALA A 119 6.60 -18.46 0.39
CA ALA A 119 7.43 -19.38 1.17
C ALA A 119 8.05 -20.52 0.33
N GLN A 120 7.72 -20.64 -0.96
CA GLN A 120 8.25 -21.69 -1.83
C GLN A 120 9.57 -21.28 -2.44
N LYS A 121 10.51 -22.22 -2.55
CA LYS A 121 11.82 -22.01 -3.17
C LYS A 121 11.77 -21.41 -4.58
N HIS A 122 10.74 -21.74 -5.35
CA HIS A 122 10.60 -21.33 -6.76
C HIS A 122 9.52 -20.27 -6.96
N GLY A 123 8.93 -19.77 -5.88
CA GLY A 123 7.87 -18.75 -5.92
C GLY A 123 6.67 -19.14 -6.78
N LEU A 124 6.10 -18.17 -7.50
CA LEU A 124 4.95 -18.37 -8.37
C LEU A 124 5.35 -19.07 -9.67
N LEU A 125 4.97 -20.36 -9.80
CA LEU A 125 5.23 -21.14 -11.00
C LEU A 125 4.24 -20.81 -12.13
N PRO A 126 4.68 -20.66 -13.39
CA PRO A 126 3.82 -20.32 -14.53
C PRO A 126 3.05 -21.55 -15.07
N ILE A 127 2.36 -22.28 -14.18
CA ILE A 127 1.69 -23.56 -14.49
C ILE A 127 0.16 -23.43 -14.62
N SER A 128 -0.38 -22.23 -14.51
CA SER A 128 -1.81 -21.96 -14.71
C SER A 128 -2.02 -20.67 -15.48
N GLN A 129 -3.18 -20.54 -16.14
CA GLN A 129 -3.55 -19.30 -16.83
C GLN A 129 -3.52 -18.08 -15.88
N HIS A 130 -3.89 -18.29 -14.63
CA HIS A 130 -3.86 -17.22 -13.62
C HIS A 130 -2.44 -16.81 -13.28
N ALA A 131 -1.53 -17.77 -13.06
CA ALA A 131 -0.13 -17.50 -12.79
C ALA A 131 0.57 -16.84 -13.99
N LEU A 132 0.21 -17.22 -15.23
CA LEU A 132 0.78 -16.64 -16.43
C LEU A 132 0.50 -15.14 -16.60
N LYS A 133 -0.53 -14.58 -15.94
CA LYS A 133 -0.75 -13.12 -15.90
C LYS A 133 0.40 -12.36 -15.24
N PHE A 134 1.13 -13.04 -14.35
CA PHE A 134 2.26 -12.48 -13.61
C PHE A 134 3.61 -12.94 -14.16
N TYR A 135 3.63 -13.68 -15.26
CA TYR A 135 4.88 -14.16 -15.84
C TYR A 135 5.80 -12.99 -16.19
N GLN A 136 7.02 -13.03 -15.65
CA GLN A 136 8.00 -11.93 -15.75
C GLN A 136 7.49 -10.58 -15.18
N GLN A 137 6.54 -10.60 -14.25
CA GLN A 137 5.99 -9.41 -13.59
C GLN A 137 6.17 -9.43 -12.07
N VAL A 138 6.72 -10.53 -11.52
CA VAL A 138 6.95 -10.73 -10.08
C VAL A 138 8.42 -10.59 -9.78
N ALA A 139 8.74 -9.76 -8.82
CA ALA A 139 10.04 -9.69 -8.17
C ALA A 139 10.03 -10.47 -6.85
N TYR A 140 11.21 -10.82 -6.37
CA TYR A 140 11.38 -11.46 -5.07
C TYR A 140 12.43 -10.69 -4.28
N HIS A 141 12.07 -10.36 -3.05
CA HIS A 141 12.95 -9.69 -2.10
C HIS A 141 13.28 -10.65 -0.96
N GLU A 142 14.56 -10.73 -0.58
CA GLU A 142 14.98 -11.55 0.56
C GLU A 142 14.44 -10.97 1.87
N TYR A 143 13.91 -11.84 2.73
CA TYR A 143 13.29 -11.42 3.97
C TYR A 143 14.32 -10.89 4.96
N GLU A 144 14.26 -9.62 5.31
CA GLU A 144 15.16 -8.92 6.23
C GLU A 144 14.52 -8.66 7.61
N GLY A 145 13.31 -9.14 7.85
CA GLY A 145 12.54 -8.88 9.06
C GLY A 145 11.36 -7.95 8.81
N VAL A 146 10.85 -7.32 9.88
CA VAL A 146 9.81 -6.30 9.75
C VAL A 146 10.43 -5.01 9.22
N ALA A 147 9.93 -4.49 8.11
CA ALA A 147 10.45 -3.30 7.42
C ALA A 147 10.26 -2.03 8.27
N LEU A 148 11.17 -1.78 9.20
CA LEU A 148 11.19 -0.60 10.07
C LEU A 148 12.38 0.32 9.76
N SER A 149 13.36 -0.15 8.98
CA SER A 149 14.56 0.59 8.59
C SER A 149 14.44 1.12 7.17
N THR A 150 14.87 2.37 6.97
CA THR A 150 14.98 2.95 5.63
C THR A 150 16.11 2.37 4.80
N ASP A 151 17.07 1.67 5.43
CA ASP A 151 18.18 1.02 4.71
C ASP A 151 17.71 -0.13 3.79
N GLU A 152 16.54 -0.73 4.08
CA GLU A 152 15.92 -1.75 3.26
C GLU A 152 15.30 -1.17 1.98
N GLN A 153 14.92 0.10 1.97
CA GLN A 153 14.22 0.75 0.85
C GLN A 153 14.99 0.64 -0.46
N GLU A 154 16.30 0.87 -0.44
CA GLU A 154 17.13 0.80 -1.65
C GLU A 154 17.13 -0.60 -2.26
N ARG A 155 17.17 -1.64 -1.42
CA ARG A 155 17.15 -3.05 -1.86
C ARG A 155 15.77 -3.45 -2.38
N LEU A 156 14.70 -3.02 -1.72
CA LEU A 156 13.32 -3.20 -2.19
C LEU A 156 13.11 -2.60 -3.59
N ILE A 157 13.59 -1.38 -3.81
CA ILE A 157 13.51 -0.70 -5.11
C ILE A 157 14.33 -1.45 -6.17
N GLN A 158 15.55 -1.88 -5.82
CA GLN A 158 16.41 -2.62 -6.72
C GLN A 158 15.79 -3.95 -7.13
N ASP A 159 15.27 -4.71 -6.18
CA ASP A 159 14.66 -6.02 -6.43
C ASP A 159 13.34 -5.89 -7.21
N LEU A 160 12.52 -4.90 -6.89
CA LEU A 160 11.29 -4.64 -7.65
C LEU A 160 11.60 -4.27 -9.11
N GLY A 161 12.64 -3.48 -9.36
CA GLY A 161 13.06 -3.09 -10.71
C GLY A 161 11.89 -2.55 -11.53
N GLY A 162 11.60 -3.16 -12.68
CA GLY A 162 10.46 -2.82 -13.54
C GLY A 162 9.22 -3.70 -13.35
N HIS A 163 9.20 -4.55 -12.32
CA HIS A 163 8.11 -5.49 -12.06
C HIS A 163 6.90 -4.79 -11.39
N ARG A 164 5.77 -5.50 -11.32
CA ARG A 164 4.50 -4.98 -10.75
C ARG A 164 4.12 -5.62 -9.42
N ALA A 165 4.75 -6.71 -9.06
CA ALA A 165 4.50 -7.47 -7.83
C ALA A 165 5.76 -8.19 -7.38
#